data_324bcbc8624bffb9fd5f1929372b8f79
#
_entry.id   324bcbc8624bffb9fd5f1929372b8f79
#
_cell.length_a   1.000
_cell.length_b   1.000
_cell.length_c   1.000
_cell.angle_alpha   90.00
_cell.angle_beta   90.00
_cell.angle_gamma   90.00
#
_symmetry.space_group_name_H-M   'P 1'
#
loop_
_entity.id
_entity.type
_entity.pdbx_description
1 polymer ?
#
loop_
_entity_poly.entity_id
_entity_poly.type
_entity_poly.pdbx_seq_one_letter_code
_entity_poly.pdbx_strand_id
1 'polypeptide(L)'
;MRVIVDSHIPNIQGLIEPYAEVLYLEPGEISREAVKDADALIVRTRTRCNADLLDGSRVRIIGSATIGTDHIDLDYCASHGITVHNAPGCNAPAVAQWVFCAIHAWMQARGIAKPEGLTLGIVGVGHIGSIVARWGRELGFTVLLNDPPREKRDGSFDVNIFPLEELQRRCDIITFHTPITREGQWPTWHLCDQAFLDALACCRLILDAARGPIADNAALLRWHGDVGLDCWENEPVISRELLEKAIVATPHVAGYSREGKQRGTAMMLAALNDFYGWNIPVPEITAPATGAVQVTLDGIAASYDILADTAALKADPAGFEALRNHYLHRPEYQ
;
A
#
# COMPACT_ATOMS: atom_id res chain seq x y z
N MET A 1 -15.55 -29.03 -6.14
CA MET A 1 -15.20 -27.61 -6.32
C MET A 1 -13.73 -27.52 -6.55
N ARG A 2 -13.32 -26.60 -7.42
CA ARG A 2 -11.90 -26.36 -7.73
C ARG A 2 -11.52 -24.92 -7.42
N VAL A 3 -10.45 -24.74 -6.67
CA VAL A 3 -9.89 -23.44 -6.31
C VAL A 3 -8.51 -23.29 -6.95
N ILE A 4 -8.29 -22.21 -7.67
CA ILE A 4 -6.95 -21.85 -8.16
C ILE A 4 -6.35 -20.82 -7.23
N VAL A 5 -5.11 -21.05 -6.82
CA VAL A 5 -4.38 -20.21 -5.89
C VAL A 5 -3.04 -19.81 -6.51
N ASP A 6 -2.71 -18.51 -6.50
CA ASP A 6 -1.37 -18.02 -6.82
C ASP A 6 -0.35 -18.67 -5.87
N SER A 7 0.63 -19.40 -6.43
CA SER A 7 1.62 -20.21 -5.68
C SER A 7 2.45 -19.42 -4.67
N HIS A 8 2.53 -18.09 -4.83
CA HIS A 8 3.28 -17.19 -3.94
C HIS A 8 2.45 -16.62 -2.77
N ILE A 9 1.20 -17.07 -2.58
CA ILE A 9 0.43 -16.68 -1.39
C ILE A 9 0.91 -17.52 -0.21
N PRO A 10 1.52 -16.91 0.82
CA PRO A 10 2.13 -17.67 1.90
C PRO A 10 1.08 -18.27 2.84
N ASN A 11 1.43 -19.38 3.49
CA ASN A 11 0.66 -20.00 4.57
C ASN A 11 -0.79 -20.39 4.20
N ILE A 12 -1.06 -20.70 2.93
CA ILE A 12 -2.40 -21.11 2.46
C ILE A 12 -2.48 -22.60 2.14
N GLN A 13 -1.34 -23.24 1.86
CA GLN A 13 -1.26 -24.67 1.53
C GLN A 13 -1.71 -25.54 2.71
N GLY A 14 -2.49 -26.57 2.40
CA GLY A 14 -3.03 -27.50 3.38
C GLY A 14 -4.32 -27.02 4.08
N LEU A 15 -4.71 -25.76 3.90
CA LEU A 15 -5.88 -25.19 4.58
C LEU A 15 -7.18 -25.33 3.77
N ILE A 16 -7.11 -25.23 2.44
CA ILE A 16 -8.28 -25.28 1.55
C ILE A 16 -8.54 -26.73 1.07
N GLU A 17 -7.51 -27.55 0.96
CA GLU A 17 -7.57 -28.92 0.41
C GLU A 17 -8.60 -29.84 1.10
N PRO A 18 -8.93 -29.71 2.41
CA PRO A 18 -10.01 -30.47 3.01
C PRO A 18 -11.40 -30.15 2.44
N TYR A 19 -11.56 -29.00 1.76
CA TYR A 19 -12.85 -28.48 1.28
C TYR A 19 -12.99 -28.49 -0.24
N ALA A 20 -11.89 -28.46 -0.97
CA ALA A 20 -11.88 -28.38 -2.44
C ALA A 20 -10.61 -28.96 -3.05
N GLU A 21 -10.67 -29.31 -4.34
CA GLU A 21 -9.47 -29.51 -5.16
C GLU A 21 -8.74 -28.18 -5.35
N VAL A 22 -7.47 -28.10 -4.93
CA VAL A 22 -6.68 -26.88 -5.01
C VAL A 22 -5.58 -27.04 -6.04
N LEU A 23 -5.48 -26.05 -6.94
CA LEU A 23 -4.42 -25.98 -7.93
C LEU A 23 -3.58 -24.72 -7.67
N TYR A 24 -2.31 -24.92 -7.30
CA TYR A 24 -1.34 -23.83 -7.11
C TYR A 24 -0.63 -23.56 -8.43
N LEU A 25 -0.74 -22.33 -8.93
CA LEU A 25 -0.17 -21.92 -10.21
C LEU A 25 0.70 -20.67 -10.04
N GLU A 26 1.76 -20.59 -10.82
CA GLU A 26 2.47 -19.34 -11.02
C GLU A 26 1.55 -18.32 -11.68
N PRO A 27 1.69 -17.00 -11.38
CA PRO A 27 0.81 -15.97 -11.96
C PRO A 27 0.70 -16.03 -13.47
N GLY A 28 1.78 -16.38 -14.18
CA GLY A 28 1.80 -16.52 -15.64
C GLY A 28 1.10 -17.77 -16.17
N GLU A 29 0.83 -18.74 -15.31
CA GLU A 29 0.13 -19.98 -15.65
C GLU A 29 -1.39 -19.88 -15.40
N ILE A 30 -1.84 -18.86 -14.66
CA ILE A 30 -3.27 -18.58 -14.42
C ILE A 30 -3.86 -18.01 -15.72
N SER A 31 -4.16 -18.91 -16.64
CA SER A 31 -4.66 -18.64 -17.98
C SER A 31 -6.16 -18.88 -18.09
N ARG A 32 -6.79 -18.41 -19.18
CA ARG A 32 -8.22 -18.67 -19.48
C ARG A 32 -8.55 -20.17 -19.46
N GLU A 33 -7.67 -21.00 -19.98
CA GLU A 33 -7.89 -22.45 -19.99
C GLU A 33 -7.82 -23.03 -18.57
N ALA A 34 -6.87 -22.57 -17.75
CA ALA A 34 -6.73 -23.02 -16.38
C ALA A 34 -7.96 -22.66 -15.52
N VAL A 35 -8.53 -21.47 -15.71
CA VAL A 35 -9.64 -20.97 -14.88
C VAL A 35 -11.02 -21.45 -15.34
N LYS A 36 -11.12 -22.07 -16.52
CA LYS A 36 -12.40 -22.45 -17.12
C LYS A 36 -13.31 -23.27 -16.18
N ASP A 37 -12.74 -24.25 -15.49
CA ASP A 37 -13.46 -25.14 -14.58
C ASP A 37 -13.21 -24.79 -13.10
N ALA A 38 -12.64 -23.64 -12.80
CA ALA A 38 -12.45 -23.17 -11.44
C ALA A 38 -13.73 -22.53 -10.88
N ASP A 39 -14.02 -22.80 -9.63
CA ASP A 39 -15.14 -22.20 -8.89
C ASP A 39 -14.68 -20.93 -8.12
N ALA A 40 -13.39 -20.86 -7.76
CA ALA A 40 -12.79 -19.73 -7.06
C ALA A 40 -11.35 -19.44 -7.52
N LEU A 41 -10.95 -18.18 -7.45
CA LEU A 41 -9.57 -17.73 -7.67
C LEU A 41 -9.07 -17.00 -6.41
N ILE A 42 -7.87 -17.36 -5.95
CA ILE A 42 -7.15 -16.58 -4.94
C ILE A 42 -5.86 -16.07 -5.57
N VAL A 43 -5.79 -14.77 -5.81
CA VAL A 43 -4.75 -14.14 -6.62
C VAL A 43 -4.03 -13.02 -5.86
N ARG A 44 -2.97 -12.52 -6.50
CA ARG A 44 -2.29 -11.28 -6.14
C ARG A 44 -2.35 -10.32 -7.34
N THR A 45 -1.74 -9.16 -7.22
CA THR A 45 -1.74 -8.09 -8.25
C THR A 45 -1.13 -8.49 -9.60
N ARG A 46 -0.54 -9.68 -9.74
CA ARG A 46 0.11 -10.17 -10.97
C ARG A 46 -0.84 -10.83 -11.95
N THR A 47 -2.02 -11.24 -11.49
CA THR A 47 -3.03 -11.89 -12.33
C THR A 47 -4.10 -10.86 -12.69
N ARG A 48 -4.20 -10.50 -13.96
CA ARG A 48 -5.24 -9.58 -14.43
C ARG A 48 -6.55 -10.34 -14.59
N CYS A 49 -7.53 -10.01 -13.74
CA CYS A 49 -8.86 -10.63 -13.74
C CYS A 49 -9.84 -9.73 -14.50
N ASN A 50 -10.00 -10.00 -15.78
CA ASN A 50 -10.89 -9.28 -16.71
C ASN A 50 -11.63 -10.27 -17.62
N ALA A 51 -12.38 -9.76 -18.60
CA ALA A 51 -13.09 -10.60 -19.58
C ALA A 51 -12.18 -11.61 -20.29
N ASP A 52 -10.93 -11.23 -20.65
CA ASP A 52 -10.01 -12.14 -21.36
C ASP A 52 -9.70 -13.39 -20.56
N LEU A 53 -9.59 -13.26 -19.24
CA LEU A 53 -9.33 -14.39 -18.33
C LEU A 53 -10.62 -15.13 -17.97
N LEU A 54 -11.69 -14.40 -17.66
CA LEU A 54 -12.84 -14.93 -16.90
C LEU A 54 -14.01 -15.36 -17.78
N ASP A 55 -14.09 -14.87 -19.03
CA ASP A 55 -15.23 -15.15 -19.91
C ASP A 55 -15.37 -16.63 -20.24
N GLY A 56 -16.55 -17.18 -19.97
CA GLY A 56 -16.85 -18.61 -20.10
C GLY A 56 -16.31 -19.49 -18.97
N SER A 57 -15.74 -18.92 -17.90
CA SER A 57 -15.34 -19.65 -16.70
C SER A 57 -16.51 -19.90 -15.75
N ARG A 58 -16.31 -20.79 -14.78
CA ARG A 58 -17.26 -21.05 -13.69
C ARG A 58 -16.97 -20.28 -12.41
N VAL A 59 -16.02 -19.35 -12.47
CA VAL A 59 -15.58 -18.58 -11.30
C VAL A 59 -16.72 -17.77 -10.71
N ARG A 60 -16.94 -17.89 -9.42
CA ARG A 60 -17.98 -17.18 -8.66
C ARG A 60 -17.43 -16.24 -7.60
N ILE A 61 -16.17 -16.46 -7.20
CA ILE A 61 -15.50 -15.62 -6.22
C ILE A 61 -14.02 -15.44 -6.61
N ILE A 62 -13.54 -14.21 -6.49
CA ILE A 62 -12.15 -13.84 -6.61
C ILE A 62 -11.70 -13.22 -5.29
N GLY A 63 -10.70 -13.81 -4.66
CA GLY A 63 -10.00 -13.24 -3.52
C GLY A 63 -8.65 -12.67 -3.94
N SER A 64 -8.41 -11.38 -3.70
CA SER A 64 -7.09 -10.78 -3.86
C SER A 64 -6.41 -10.66 -2.50
N ALA A 65 -5.34 -11.43 -2.27
CA ALA A 65 -4.53 -11.36 -1.03
C ALA A 65 -3.70 -10.07 -0.94
N THR A 66 -4.19 -8.99 -1.55
CA THR A 66 -3.58 -7.65 -1.60
C THR A 66 -4.66 -6.57 -1.42
N ILE A 67 -4.25 -5.33 -1.19
CA ILE A 67 -5.19 -4.22 -0.93
C ILE A 67 -5.79 -3.69 -2.23
N GLY A 68 -4.93 -3.35 -3.21
CA GLY A 68 -5.38 -2.78 -4.48
C GLY A 68 -6.13 -3.78 -5.33
N THR A 69 -7.13 -3.29 -6.06
CA THR A 69 -7.94 -4.06 -7.01
C THR A 69 -7.71 -3.63 -8.45
N ASP A 70 -6.68 -2.84 -8.72
CA ASP A 70 -6.37 -2.25 -10.04
C ASP A 70 -6.18 -3.31 -11.15
N HIS A 71 -5.90 -4.56 -10.76
CA HIS A 71 -5.77 -5.73 -11.64
C HIS A 71 -7.08 -6.51 -11.86
N ILE A 72 -8.18 -6.09 -11.23
CA ILE A 72 -9.50 -6.75 -11.32
C ILE A 72 -10.49 -5.79 -11.96
N ASP A 73 -11.14 -6.24 -13.03
CA ASP A 73 -12.26 -5.53 -13.64
C ASP A 73 -13.51 -5.74 -12.79
N LEU A 74 -13.75 -4.79 -11.87
CA LEU A 74 -14.87 -4.87 -10.92
C LEU A 74 -16.23 -4.79 -11.62
N ASP A 75 -16.36 -4.00 -12.69
CA ASP A 75 -17.60 -3.84 -13.44
C ASP A 75 -17.94 -5.13 -14.20
N TYR A 76 -16.92 -5.76 -14.81
CA TYR A 76 -17.08 -7.07 -15.41
C TYR A 76 -17.52 -8.11 -14.37
N CYS A 77 -16.83 -8.18 -13.23
CA CYS A 77 -17.15 -9.12 -12.16
C CYS A 77 -18.59 -8.92 -11.65
N ALA A 78 -18.97 -7.69 -11.38
CA ALA A 78 -20.32 -7.36 -10.90
C ALA A 78 -21.41 -7.75 -11.92
N SER A 79 -21.19 -7.48 -13.22
CA SER A 79 -22.16 -7.82 -14.27
C SER A 79 -22.27 -9.34 -14.55
N HIS A 80 -21.27 -10.14 -14.13
CA HIS A 80 -21.27 -11.60 -14.29
C HIS A 80 -21.53 -12.35 -12.97
N GLY A 81 -21.91 -11.65 -11.90
CA GLY A 81 -22.22 -12.28 -10.61
C GLY A 81 -21.01 -12.88 -9.90
N ILE A 82 -19.80 -12.37 -10.19
CA ILE A 82 -18.56 -12.76 -9.53
C ILE A 82 -18.33 -11.87 -8.32
N THR A 83 -18.29 -12.46 -7.13
CA THR A 83 -17.98 -11.75 -5.91
C THR A 83 -16.48 -11.49 -5.81
N VAL A 84 -16.09 -10.27 -5.47
CA VAL A 84 -14.68 -9.90 -5.31
C VAL A 84 -14.40 -9.50 -3.87
N HIS A 85 -13.39 -10.14 -3.27
CA HIS A 85 -12.85 -9.77 -1.97
C HIS A 85 -11.37 -9.36 -2.12
N ASN A 86 -10.97 -8.34 -1.39
CA ASN A 86 -9.57 -7.95 -1.25
C ASN A 86 -9.16 -7.94 0.22
N ALA A 87 -7.93 -7.55 0.53
CA ALA A 87 -7.41 -7.54 1.90
C ALA A 87 -7.14 -6.11 2.41
N PRO A 88 -8.18 -5.26 2.63
CA PRO A 88 -7.99 -3.87 3.03
C PRO A 88 -7.30 -3.77 4.37
N GLY A 89 -6.25 -2.95 4.45
CA GLY A 89 -5.50 -2.71 5.69
C GLY A 89 -4.53 -3.82 6.12
N CYS A 90 -4.44 -4.94 5.38
CA CYS A 90 -3.59 -6.07 5.79
C CYS A 90 -2.11 -5.67 5.99
N ASN A 91 -1.61 -4.71 5.24
CA ASN A 91 -0.22 -4.24 5.32
C ASN A 91 -0.08 -2.80 5.84
N ALA A 92 -1.14 -2.22 6.38
CA ALA A 92 -1.12 -0.82 6.80
C ALA A 92 -0.01 -0.49 7.83
N PRO A 93 0.30 -1.35 8.82
CA PRO A 93 1.43 -1.11 9.73
C PRO A 93 2.77 -1.07 9.01
N ALA A 94 3.00 -1.92 8.00
CA ALA A 94 4.24 -1.93 7.22
C ALA A 94 4.43 -0.63 6.42
N VAL A 95 3.36 -0.09 5.83
CA VAL A 95 3.44 1.20 5.11
C VAL A 95 3.68 2.35 6.08
N ALA A 96 3.03 2.36 7.25
CA ALA A 96 3.30 3.35 8.29
C ALA A 96 4.75 3.28 8.78
N GLN A 97 5.30 2.07 8.97
CA GLN A 97 6.73 1.84 9.27
C GLN A 97 7.62 2.48 8.19
N TRP A 98 7.33 2.24 6.90
CA TRP A 98 8.05 2.83 5.79
C TRP A 98 8.06 4.37 5.85
N VAL A 99 6.89 4.99 6.10
CA VAL A 99 6.74 6.44 6.21
C VAL A 99 7.66 7.01 7.28
N PHE A 100 7.68 6.43 8.48
CA PHE A 100 8.52 6.95 9.55
C PHE A 100 10.00 6.61 9.39
N CYS A 101 10.35 5.49 8.74
CA CYS A 101 11.74 5.23 8.32
C CYS A 101 12.21 6.27 7.29
N ALA A 102 11.35 6.64 6.33
CA ALA A 102 11.66 7.69 5.35
C ALA A 102 11.81 9.08 6.01
N ILE A 103 10.91 9.43 6.93
CA ILE A 103 11.03 10.67 7.71
C ILE A 103 12.32 10.67 8.54
N HIS A 104 12.65 9.57 9.21
CA HIS A 104 13.89 9.46 9.99
C HIS A 104 15.12 9.65 9.10
N ALA A 105 15.20 8.96 7.96
CA ALA A 105 16.30 9.09 7.02
C ALA A 105 16.46 10.54 6.51
N TRP A 106 15.34 11.21 6.22
CA TRP A 106 15.33 12.62 5.83
C TRP A 106 15.79 13.54 6.96
N MET A 107 15.31 13.34 8.20
CA MET A 107 15.73 14.12 9.37
C MET A 107 17.24 14.00 9.60
N GLN A 108 17.78 12.78 9.51
CA GLN A 108 19.23 12.55 9.64
C GLN A 108 20.01 13.29 8.53
N ALA A 109 19.58 13.19 7.28
CA ALA A 109 20.22 13.86 6.15
C ALA A 109 20.17 15.40 6.25
N ARG A 110 19.16 15.96 6.94
CA ARG A 110 18.96 17.42 7.13
C ARG A 110 19.43 17.92 8.50
N GLY A 111 20.02 17.07 9.34
CA GLY A 111 20.51 17.45 10.67
C GLY A 111 19.38 17.85 11.64
N ILE A 112 18.18 17.32 11.46
CA ILE A 112 17.01 17.57 12.31
C ILE A 112 17.03 16.55 13.44
N ALA A 113 17.23 17.00 14.66
CA ALA A 113 17.48 16.10 15.79
C ALA A 113 16.21 15.45 16.35
N LYS A 114 15.04 16.08 16.19
CA LYS A 114 13.79 15.63 16.80
C LYS A 114 12.55 16.12 16.06
N PRO A 115 11.41 15.41 16.18
CA PRO A 115 10.16 15.73 15.50
C PRO A 115 9.44 16.98 15.99
N GLU A 116 9.65 17.39 17.25
CA GLU A 116 8.94 18.51 17.85
C GLU A 116 9.19 19.80 17.07
N GLY A 117 8.11 20.46 16.74
CA GLY A 117 8.12 21.67 15.91
C GLY A 117 7.93 21.39 14.42
N LEU A 118 7.96 20.12 13.98
CA LEU A 118 7.60 19.72 12.62
C LEU A 118 6.10 19.45 12.50
N THR A 119 5.52 19.89 11.40
CA THR A 119 4.11 19.62 11.04
C THR A 119 4.03 18.57 9.94
N LEU A 120 3.33 17.45 10.23
CA LEU A 120 3.08 16.34 9.33
C LEU A 120 1.67 16.43 8.77
N GLY A 121 1.54 16.65 7.47
CA GLY A 121 0.29 16.62 6.72
C GLY A 121 0.02 15.21 6.18
N ILE A 122 -1.18 14.70 6.41
CA ILE A 122 -1.60 13.38 5.97
C ILE A 122 -2.80 13.53 5.05
N VAL A 123 -2.63 13.16 3.78
CA VAL A 123 -3.67 13.17 2.75
C VAL A 123 -4.18 11.74 2.54
N GLY A 124 -5.44 11.51 2.90
CA GLY A 124 -6.04 10.17 2.99
C GLY A 124 -5.85 9.55 4.37
N VAL A 125 -6.95 9.45 5.15
CA VAL A 125 -6.94 8.97 6.55
C VAL A 125 -7.70 7.65 6.66
N GLY A 126 -7.37 6.71 5.75
CA GLY A 126 -7.85 5.32 5.77
C GLY A 126 -7.07 4.47 6.77
N HIS A 127 -6.90 3.18 6.46
CA HIS A 127 -6.15 2.24 7.32
C HIS A 127 -4.72 2.73 7.60
N ILE A 128 -3.99 3.15 6.56
CA ILE A 128 -2.60 3.59 6.68
C ILE A 128 -2.54 4.97 7.37
N GLY A 129 -3.24 5.96 6.82
CA GLY A 129 -3.18 7.32 7.33
C GLY A 129 -3.61 7.45 8.78
N SER A 130 -4.51 6.58 9.27
CA SER A 130 -4.89 6.55 10.69
C SER A 130 -3.76 6.06 11.60
N ILE A 131 -2.95 5.08 11.16
CA ILE A 131 -1.76 4.63 11.90
C ILE A 131 -0.69 5.72 11.88
N VAL A 132 -0.43 6.32 10.70
CA VAL A 132 0.54 7.42 10.55
C VAL A 132 0.14 8.61 11.42
N ALA A 133 -1.14 8.95 11.49
CA ALA A 133 -1.64 10.03 12.36
C ALA A 133 -1.41 9.75 13.85
N ARG A 134 -1.70 8.52 14.28
CA ARG A 134 -1.50 8.10 15.66
C ARG A 134 -0.02 8.13 16.03
N TRP A 135 0.84 7.44 15.27
CA TRP A 135 2.27 7.42 15.53
C TRP A 135 2.92 8.80 15.43
N GLY A 136 2.48 9.61 14.45
CA GLY A 136 2.98 10.99 14.34
C GLY A 136 2.74 11.82 15.60
N ARG A 137 1.55 11.72 16.21
CA ARG A 137 1.23 12.39 17.48
C ARG A 137 2.05 11.84 18.63
N GLU A 138 2.17 10.50 18.75
CA GLU A 138 2.97 9.83 19.77
C GLU A 138 4.46 10.21 19.69
N LEU A 139 4.96 10.46 18.48
CA LEU A 139 6.34 10.86 18.20
C LEU A 139 6.58 12.37 18.40
N GLY A 140 5.54 13.18 18.65
CA GLY A 140 5.67 14.62 18.90
C GLY A 140 5.50 15.54 17.69
N PHE A 141 5.07 15.03 16.53
CA PHE A 141 4.70 15.87 15.40
C PHE A 141 3.38 16.62 15.66
N THR A 142 3.27 17.85 15.13
CA THR A 142 1.96 18.44 14.89
C THR A 142 1.34 17.76 13.67
N VAL A 143 0.16 17.12 13.82
CA VAL A 143 -0.47 16.34 12.73
C VAL A 143 -1.68 17.07 12.20
N LEU A 144 -1.72 17.31 10.89
CA LEU A 144 -2.86 17.81 10.12
C LEU A 144 -3.38 16.74 9.17
N LEU A 145 -4.69 16.61 9.08
CA LEU A 145 -5.37 15.57 8.31
C LEU A 145 -6.19 16.17 7.18
N ASN A 146 -6.22 15.49 6.03
CA ASN A 146 -7.11 15.81 4.92
C ASN A 146 -7.70 14.52 4.34
N ASP A 147 -9.02 14.35 4.43
CA ASP A 147 -9.77 13.25 3.82
C ASP A 147 -11.22 13.68 3.59
N PRO A 148 -11.49 14.50 2.57
CA PRO A 148 -12.84 14.98 2.30
C PRO A 148 -13.89 13.88 2.04
N PRO A 149 -13.56 12.77 1.34
CA PRO A 149 -14.51 11.66 1.20
C PRO A 149 -14.93 11.03 2.53
N ARG A 150 -13.97 10.85 3.45
CA ARG A 150 -14.25 10.32 4.79
C ARG A 150 -15.04 11.32 5.63
N GLU A 151 -14.68 12.59 5.59
CA GLU A 151 -15.42 13.64 6.30
C GLU A 151 -16.88 13.73 5.84
N LYS A 152 -17.12 13.63 4.53
CA LYS A 152 -18.49 13.59 4.00
C LYS A 152 -19.28 12.37 4.46
N ARG A 153 -18.63 11.21 4.56
CA ARG A 153 -19.28 9.94 4.95
C ARG A 153 -19.55 9.85 6.44
N ASP A 154 -18.56 10.20 7.26
CA ASP A 154 -18.51 9.92 8.70
C ASP A 154 -18.76 11.18 9.56
N GLY A 155 -18.82 12.37 8.95
CA GLY A 155 -18.76 13.65 9.65
C GLY A 155 -17.33 13.97 10.10
N SER A 156 -17.19 14.98 10.99
CA SER A 156 -15.89 15.30 11.56
C SER A 156 -15.41 14.17 12.45
N PHE A 157 -14.40 13.44 12.01
CA PHE A 157 -13.84 12.26 12.68
C PHE A 157 -12.58 12.58 13.51
N ASP A 158 -12.05 13.80 13.40
CA ASP A 158 -10.88 14.28 14.16
C ASP A 158 -10.96 15.82 14.26
N VAL A 159 -10.36 16.38 15.30
CA VAL A 159 -10.30 17.85 15.51
C VAL A 159 -9.27 18.54 14.59
N ASN A 160 -8.37 17.78 13.98
CA ASN A 160 -7.29 18.27 13.11
C ASN A 160 -7.55 17.99 11.63
N ILE A 161 -8.81 17.98 11.20
CA ILE A 161 -9.19 17.89 9.80
C ILE A 161 -9.16 19.29 9.19
N PHE A 162 -8.45 19.41 8.07
CA PHE A 162 -8.26 20.69 7.38
C PHE A 162 -8.43 20.54 5.87
N PRO A 163 -8.84 21.60 5.15
CA PRO A 163 -8.73 21.67 3.71
C PRO A 163 -7.29 21.48 3.25
N LEU A 164 -7.10 21.00 2.01
CA LEU A 164 -5.78 20.71 1.47
C LEU A 164 -4.86 21.93 1.46
N GLU A 165 -5.42 23.12 1.24
CA GLU A 165 -4.72 24.40 1.23
C GLU A 165 -4.08 24.73 2.59
N GLU A 166 -4.68 24.28 3.69
CA GLU A 166 -4.10 24.44 5.02
C GLU A 166 -2.88 23.52 5.21
N LEU A 167 -2.90 22.30 4.65
CA LEU A 167 -1.73 21.44 4.66
C LEU A 167 -0.60 22.04 3.83
N GLN A 168 -0.91 22.58 2.64
CA GLN A 168 0.08 23.26 1.78
C GLN A 168 0.74 24.45 2.50
N ARG A 169 -0.03 25.18 3.28
CA ARG A 169 0.45 26.38 3.98
C ARG A 169 1.28 26.07 5.23
N ARG A 170 1.00 24.96 5.95
CA ARG A 170 1.47 24.74 7.32
C ARG A 170 2.38 23.54 7.49
N CYS A 171 2.39 22.56 6.57
CA CYS A 171 3.11 21.33 6.79
C CYS A 171 4.56 21.39 6.31
N ASP A 172 5.48 20.87 7.12
CA ASP A 172 6.87 20.62 6.76
C ASP A 172 7.03 19.35 5.92
N ILE A 173 6.15 18.38 6.16
CA ILE A 173 6.13 17.07 5.53
C ILE A 173 4.70 16.79 5.08
N ILE A 174 4.51 16.30 3.86
CA ILE A 174 3.20 15.82 3.40
C ILE A 174 3.35 14.38 2.87
N THR A 175 2.43 13.51 3.32
CA THR A 175 2.40 12.10 2.90
C THR A 175 1.03 11.71 2.36
N PHE A 176 1.01 10.96 1.26
CA PHE A 176 -0.22 10.57 0.55
C PHE A 176 -0.56 9.10 0.83
N HIS A 177 -1.85 8.84 1.15
CA HIS A 177 -2.41 7.51 1.46
C HIS A 177 -3.79 7.31 0.83
N THR A 178 -4.02 7.94 -0.31
CA THR A 178 -5.29 7.88 -1.04
C THR A 178 -5.29 6.73 -2.07
N PRO A 179 -6.45 6.17 -2.44
CA PRO A 179 -6.55 5.38 -3.65
C PRO A 179 -6.34 6.28 -4.88
N ILE A 180 -6.06 5.68 -6.05
CA ILE A 180 -6.01 6.42 -7.29
C ILE A 180 -7.40 6.53 -7.91
N THR A 181 -7.86 7.76 -8.18
CA THR A 181 -9.13 8.04 -8.85
C THR A 181 -8.93 9.14 -9.89
N ARG A 182 -9.58 9.01 -11.06
CA ARG A 182 -9.49 9.98 -12.14
C ARG A 182 -10.72 10.88 -12.22
N GLU A 183 -11.82 10.43 -11.66
CA GLU A 183 -13.14 11.06 -11.75
C GLU A 183 -13.76 11.19 -10.35
N GLY A 184 -14.89 11.89 -10.28
CA GLY A 184 -15.61 12.14 -9.04
C GLY A 184 -15.33 13.51 -8.45
N GLN A 185 -15.83 13.74 -7.25
CA GLN A 185 -15.74 15.05 -6.58
C GLN A 185 -14.32 15.36 -6.11
N TRP A 186 -13.51 14.33 -5.78
CA TRP A 186 -12.14 14.45 -5.27
C TRP A 186 -11.20 13.49 -6.00
N PRO A 187 -10.85 13.79 -7.28
CA PRO A 187 -9.90 12.98 -8.01
C PRO A 187 -8.51 13.07 -7.37
N THR A 188 -7.78 11.96 -7.40
CA THR A 188 -6.45 11.86 -6.79
C THR A 188 -5.32 11.70 -7.82
N TRP A 189 -5.68 11.50 -9.09
CA TRP A 189 -4.72 11.52 -10.19
C TRP A 189 -4.04 12.88 -10.27
N HIS A 190 -2.71 12.90 -10.15
CA HIS A 190 -1.90 14.12 -10.10
C HIS A 190 -2.41 15.14 -9.06
N LEU A 191 -2.89 14.63 -7.91
CA LEU A 191 -3.28 15.50 -6.80
C LEU A 191 -2.12 16.36 -6.33
N CYS A 192 -0.89 15.82 -6.36
CA CYS A 192 0.35 16.56 -6.13
C CYS A 192 0.98 16.91 -7.48
N ASP A 193 0.37 17.85 -8.19
CA ASP A 193 0.84 18.43 -9.45
C ASP A 193 1.72 19.68 -9.23
N GLN A 194 2.09 20.36 -10.33
CA GLN A 194 2.89 21.57 -10.24
C GLN A 194 2.18 22.68 -9.46
N ALA A 195 0.86 22.86 -9.64
CA ALA A 195 0.11 23.88 -8.93
C ALA A 195 0.05 23.61 -7.43
N PHE A 196 -0.12 22.33 -7.05
CA PHE A 196 -0.02 21.91 -5.65
C PHE A 196 1.35 22.24 -5.06
N LEU A 197 2.44 21.93 -5.77
CA LEU A 197 3.81 22.16 -5.31
C LEU A 197 4.16 23.65 -5.22
N ASP A 198 3.66 24.46 -6.14
CA ASP A 198 3.86 25.91 -6.15
C ASP A 198 3.13 26.62 -5.01
N ALA A 199 2.07 26.02 -4.47
CA ALA A 199 1.30 26.52 -3.34
C ALA A 199 1.92 26.16 -1.97
N LEU A 200 2.96 25.34 -1.92
CA LEU A 200 3.63 24.94 -0.68
C LEU A 200 4.42 26.10 -0.08
N ALA A 201 4.09 26.48 1.16
CA ALA A 201 4.75 27.61 1.83
C ALA A 201 6.00 27.20 2.61
N CYS A 202 6.01 26.03 3.24
CA CYS A 202 7.09 25.57 4.11
C CYS A 202 7.44 24.08 3.97
N CYS A 203 6.77 23.37 3.09
CA CYS A 203 6.99 21.93 2.91
C CYS A 203 8.39 21.65 2.37
N ARG A 204 9.05 20.69 2.98
CA ARG A 204 10.42 20.28 2.67
C ARG A 204 10.52 18.83 2.21
N LEU A 205 9.50 18.01 2.51
CA LEU A 205 9.48 16.58 2.17
C LEU A 205 8.09 16.16 1.69
N ILE A 206 8.04 15.55 0.52
CA ILE A 206 6.87 14.84 -0.01
C ILE A 206 7.14 13.35 0.04
N LEU A 207 6.17 12.56 0.55
CA LEU A 207 6.22 11.10 0.59
C LEU A 207 5.03 10.51 -0.15
N ASP A 208 5.28 9.54 -1.04
CA ASP A 208 4.23 8.75 -1.68
C ASP A 208 4.55 7.25 -1.63
N ALA A 209 3.76 6.53 -0.83
CA ALA A 209 3.71 5.06 -0.77
C ALA A 209 2.29 4.54 -1.05
N ALA A 210 1.48 5.32 -1.77
CA ALA A 210 0.11 4.97 -2.11
C ALA A 210 -0.01 4.48 -3.56
N ARG A 211 0.13 5.39 -4.55
CA ARG A 211 0.13 5.07 -5.99
C ARG A 211 0.95 6.09 -6.75
N GLY A 212 1.83 5.65 -7.63
CA GLY A 212 2.73 6.52 -8.39
C GLY A 212 2.07 7.74 -9.03
N PRO A 213 0.92 7.61 -9.73
CA PRO A 213 0.27 8.75 -10.35
C PRO A 213 -0.48 9.72 -9.41
N ILE A 214 -0.37 9.59 -8.10
CA ILE A 214 -0.88 10.60 -7.15
C ILE A 214 0.02 11.84 -7.20
N ALA A 215 1.33 11.63 -7.23
CA ALA A 215 2.29 12.70 -7.40
C ALA A 215 2.81 12.73 -8.84
N ASP A 216 2.62 13.86 -9.55
CA ASP A 216 3.19 14.07 -10.87
C ASP A 216 4.72 14.01 -10.79
N ASN A 217 5.31 12.96 -11.32
CA ASN A 217 6.75 12.74 -11.26
C ASN A 217 7.56 13.82 -11.95
N ALA A 218 7.03 14.42 -13.03
CA ALA A 218 7.69 15.53 -13.72
C ALA A 218 7.63 16.83 -12.91
N ALA A 219 6.56 17.06 -12.16
CA ALA A 219 6.46 18.18 -11.24
C ALA A 219 7.38 17.98 -10.03
N LEU A 220 7.40 16.78 -9.43
CA LEU A 220 8.34 16.45 -8.34
C LEU A 220 9.80 16.64 -8.73
N LEU A 221 10.16 16.31 -9.98
CA LEU A 221 11.53 16.49 -10.47
C LEU A 221 11.94 17.97 -10.48
N ARG A 222 11.03 18.89 -10.81
CA ARG A 222 11.27 20.34 -10.83
C ARG A 222 11.19 21.00 -9.45
N TRP A 223 10.46 20.39 -8.53
CA TRP A 223 10.30 20.94 -7.18
C TRP A 223 11.63 20.93 -6.42
N HIS A 224 11.87 21.94 -5.59
CA HIS A 224 13.15 22.12 -4.88
C HIS A 224 13.27 21.31 -3.59
N GLY A 225 12.17 20.77 -3.05
CA GLY A 225 12.17 19.96 -1.83
C GLY A 225 12.62 18.50 -2.06
N ASP A 226 12.70 17.78 -0.97
CA ASP A 226 13.06 16.36 -0.95
C ASP A 226 11.86 15.47 -1.23
N VAL A 227 12.11 14.32 -1.83
CA VAL A 227 11.06 13.33 -2.11
C VAL A 227 11.45 11.96 -1.58
N GLY A 228 10.46 11.21 -1.06
CA GLY A 228 10.58 9.80 -0.74
C GLY A 228 9.45 9.02 -1.42
N LEU A 229 9.81 8.07 -2.29
CA LEU A 229 8.86 7.37 -3.15
C LEU A 229 9.02 5.87 -3.02
N ASP A 230 7.90 5.19 -2.76
CA ASP A 230 7.76 3.75 -2.91
C ASP A 230 7.03 3.39 -4.20
N CYS A 231 6.06 4.23 -4.58
CA CYS A 231 5.26 4.10 -5.80
C CYS A 231 5.70 5.14 -6.83
N TRP A 232 5.74 4.74 -8.11
CA TRP A 232 6.28 5.55 -9.18
C TRP A 232 5.34 5.57 -10.38
N GLU A 233 5.28 6.65 -11.12
CA GLU A 233 4.64 6.60 -12.43
C GLU A 233 5.41 5.67 -13.37
N ASN A 234 4.66 4.96 -14.21
CA ASN A 234 5.19 4.05 -15.23
C ASN A 234 6.00 2.85 -14.70
N GLU A 235 5.80 2.44 -13.43
CA GLU A 235 6.38 1.19 -12.95
C GLU A 235 6.20 0.05 -13.97
N PRO A 236 7.21 -0.76 -14.22
CA PRO A 236 8.54 -0.80 -13.58
C PRO A 236 9.60 0.10 -14.23
N VAL A 237 9.25 0.88 -15.26
CA VAL A 237 10.16 1.77 -15.98
C VAL A 237 10.05 3.17 -15.38
N ILE A 238 10.84 3.42 -14.34
CA ILE A 238 10.79 4.67 -13.56
C ILE A 238 11.76 5.74 -14.08
N SER A 239 11.49 7.02 -13.76
CA SER A 239 12.39 8.14 -14.09
C SER A 239 13.72 8.03 -13.32
N ARG A 240 14.83 7.95 -14.05
CA ARG A 240 16.17 7.91 -13.44
C ARG A 240 16.52 9.21 -12.74
N GLU A 241 16.17 10.35 -13.33
CA GLU A 241 16.44 11.66 -12.75
C GLU A 241 15.71 11.84 -11.41
N LEU A 242 14.45 11.40 -11.34
CA LEU A 242 13.68 11.46 -10.10
C LEU A 242 14.19 10.45 -9.06
N LEU A 243 14.63 9.26 -9.50
CA LEU A 243 15.26 8.27 -8.64
C LEU A 243 16.53 8.82 -7.99
N GLU A 244 17.40 9.51 -8.75
CA GLU A 244 18.61 10.13 -8.21
C GLU A 244 18.29 11.25 -7.22
N LYS A 245 17.25 12.04 -7.51
CA LYS A 245 16.78 13.11 -6.62
C LYS A 245 16.21 12.57 -5.31
N ALA A 246 15.51 11.44 -5.34
CA ALA A 246 14.81 10.91 -4.18
C ALA A 246 15.78 10.57 -3.04
N ILE A 247 15.46 11.07 -1.84
CA ILE A 247 16.23 10.76 -0.62
C ILE A 247 15.95 9.33 -0.14
N VAL A 248 14.71 8.86 -0.37
CA VAL A 248 14.28 7.48 -0.18
C VAL A 248 13.58 7.02 -1.44
N ALA A 249 13.95 5.84 -1.93
CA ALA A 249 13.44 5.26 -3.16
C ALA A 249 13.35 3.74 -3.00
N THR A 250 12.13 3.19 -3.07
CA THR A 250 11.94 1.74 -2.94
C THR A 250 11.06 1.20 -4.07
N PRO A 251 11.20 -0.09 -4.46
CA PRO A 251 10.54 -0.65 -5.63
C PRO A 251 9.11 -1.16 -5.31
N HIS A 252 8.25 -0.30 -4.75
CA HIS A 252 6.87 -0.59 -4.37
C HIS A 252 6.76 -1.76 -3.36
N VAL A 253 7.55 -1.68 -2.28
CA VAL A 253 7.67 -2.68 -1.22
C VAL A 253 7.31 -2.15 0.18
N ALA A 254 6.82 -0.92 0.29
CA ALA A 254 6.42 -0.34 1.57
C ALA A 254 5.46 -1.24 2.36
N GLY A 255 4.55 -1.93 1.67
CA GLY A 255 3.62 -2.88 2.26
C GLY A 255 4.13 -4.32 2.40
N TYR A 256 5.40 -4.61 2.12
CA TYR A 256 5.91 -5.98 2.10
C TYR A 256 6.45 -6.40 3.47
N SER A 257 5.56 -6.88 4.32
CA SER A 257 5.87 -7.44 5.65
C SER A 257 5.39 -8.89 5.78
N ARG A 258 5.99 -9.64 6.69
CA ARG A 258 5.54 -11.02 7.01
C ARG A 258 4.12 -11.02 7.53
N GLU A 259 3.86 -10.18 8.50
CA GLU A 259 2.56 -10.07 9.18
C GLU A 259 1.47 -9.57 8.21
N GLY A 260 1.81 -8.60 7.35
CA GLY A 260 0.90 -8.11 6.32
C GLY A 260 0.51 -9.19 5.30
N LYS A 261 1.46 -10.02 4.88
CA LYS A 261 1.18 -11.16 4.00
C LYS A 261 0.31 -12.22 4.67
N GLN A 262 0.59 -12.54 5.93
CA GLN A 262 -0.23 -13.47 6.71
C GLN A 262 -1.66 -12.97 6.87
N ARG A 263 -1.84 -11.66 7.19
CA ARG A 263 -3.18 -11.05 7.28
C ARG A 263 -3.92 -11.12 5.95
N GLY A 264 -3.23 -10.85 4.84
CA GLY A 264 -3.82 -10.98 3.50
C GLY A 264 -4.35 -12.38 3.24
N THR A 265 -3.57 -13.43 3.55
CA THR A 265 -4.00 -14.82 3.44
C THR A 265 -5.19 -15.12 4.36
N ALA A 266 -5.13 -14.73 5.64
CA ALA A 266 -6.20 -14.95 6.61
C ALA A 266 -7.52 -14.32 6.13
N MET A 267 -7.49 -13.13 5.57
CA MET A 267 -8.68 -12.46 5.02
C MET A 267 -9.27 -13.21 3.82
N MET A 268 -8.44 -13.83 2.98
CA MET A 268 -8.92 -14.64 1.86
C MET A 268 -9.58 -15.94 2.35
N LEU A 269 -9.01 -16.59 3.36
CA LEU A 269 -9.62 -17.79 3.97
C LEU A 269 -10.97 -17.45 4.64
N ALA A 270 -11.06 -16.31 5.31
CA ALA A 270 -12.32 -15.82 5.87
C ALA A 270 -13.36 -15.57 4.77
N ALA A 271 -12.97 -14.92 3.66
CA ALA A 271 -13.85 -14.67 2.52
C ALA A 271 -14.39 -15.99 1.88
N LEU A 272 -13.55 -17.01 1.78
CA LEU A 272 -14.00 -18.35 1.32
C LEU A 272 -14.98 -18.99 2.31
N ASN A 273 -14.72 -18.87 3.63
CA ASN A 273 -15.65 -19.35 4.65
C ASN A 273 -17.01 -18.67 4.54
N ASP A 274 -17.03 -17.36 4.42
CA ASP A 274 -18.27 -16.59 4.32
C ASP A 274 -19.04 -16.92 3.03
N PHE A 275 -18.33 -17.08 1.92
CA PHE A 275 -18.96 -17.32 0.62
C PHE A 275 -19.51 -18.74 0.46
N TYR A 276 -18.75 -19.74 0.92
CA TYR A 276 -19.11 -21.16 0.72
C TYR A 276 -19.71 -21.83 1.97
N GLY A 277 -19.73 -21.15 3.11
CA GLY A 277 -20.13 -21.75 4.39
C GLY A 277 -19.12 -22.78 4.89
N TRP A 278 -17.84 -22.63 4.50
CA TRP A 278 -16.76 -23.51 4.98
C TRP A 278 -16.34 -23.14 6.40
N ASN A 279 -15.57 -23.99 7.02
CA ASN A 279 -14.99 -23.74 8.34
C ASN A 279 -13.46 -23.95 8.28
N ILE A 280 -12.82 -23.29 7.32
CA ILE A 280 -11.36 -23.29 7.20
C ILE A 280 -10.77 -22.62 8.43
N PRO A 281 -9.80 -23.22 9.11
CA PRO A 281 -9.10 -22.57 10.21
C PRO A 281 -8.40 -21.32 9.68
N VAL A 282 -8.81 -20.13 10.15
CA VAL A 282 -8.14 -18.88 9.83
C VAL A 282 -7.01 -18.70 10.83
N PRO A 283 -5.73 -18.65 10.39
CA PRO A 283 -4.62 -18.45 11.29
C PRO A 283 -4.76 -17.14 12.06
N GLU A 284 -4.65 -17.19 13.39
CA GLU A 284 -4.50 -15.99 14.19
C GLU A 284 -3.12 -15.39 13.88
N ILE A 285 -3.13 -14.15 13.43
CA ILE A 285 -1.89 -13.40 13.27
C ILE A 285 -1.58 -12.88 14.65
N THR A 286 -0.69 -13.56 15.33
CA THR A 286 -0.12 -13.05 16.56
C THR A 286 0.57 -11.73 16.25
N ALA A 287 -0.14 -10.62 16.53
CA ALA A 287 0.58 -9.41 16.86
C ALA A 287 1.54 -9.80 17.98
N PRO A 288 2.81 -9.44 17.91
CA PRO A 288 3.69 -9.68 19.03
C PRO A 288 3.09 -9.09 20.28
N ALA A 289 3.36 -9.75 21.40
CA ALA A 289 2.84 -9.35 22.69
C ALA A 289 3.04 -7.85 22.87
N THR A 290 1.95 -7.11 22.81
CA THR A 290 1.92 -5.66 23.07
C THR A 290 2.13 -5.44 24.57
N GLY A 291 3.35 -5.65 25.03
CA GLY A 291 3.83 -4.82 26.11
C GLY A 291 3.80 -3.40 25.55
N ALA A 292 3.30 -2.42 26.31
CA ALA A 292 3.20 -1.04 25.86
C ALA A 292 4.63 -0.48 25.55
N VAL A 293 5.16 -0.84 24.38
CA VAL A 293 6.41 -0.28 23.88
C VAL A 293 6.01 1.11 23.37
N GLN A 294 6.57 2.12 24.00
CA GLN A 294 6.39 3.49 23.53
C GLN A 294 6.94 3.58 22.11
N VAL A 295 6.14 4.07 21.17
CA VAL A 295 6.57 4.30 19.81
C VAL A 295 7.72 5.31 19.81
N THR A 296 8.86 4.92 19.25
CA THR A 296 10.02 5.81 19.11
C THR A 296 10.49 5.81 17.64
N LEU A 297 10.93 6.98 17.17
CA LEU A 297 11.37 7.11 15.79
C LEU A 297 12.62 6.27 15.51
N ASP A 298 13.57 6.23 16.46
CA ASP A 298 14.77 5.38 16.36
C ASP A 298 14.42 3.88 16.39
N GLY A 299 13.43 3.48 17.19
CA GLY A 299 12.95 2.08 17.23
C GLY A 299 12.32 1.66 15.90
N ILE A 300 11.51 2.54 15.29
CA ILE A 300 10.96 2.29 13.95
C ILE A 300 12.09 2.17 12.93
N ALA A 301 13.03 3.12 12.93
CA ALA A 301 14.15 3.15 11.99
C ALA A 301 15.07 1.92 12.13
N ALA A 302 15.30 1.45 13.36
CA ALA A 302 16.08 0.24 13.61
C ALA A 302 15.42 -1.06 13.13
N SER A 303 14.10 -1.05 12.91
CA SER A 303 13.32 -2.22 12.48
C SER A 303 13.34 -2.44 10.96
N TYR A 304 13.78 -1.44 10.17
CA TYR A 304 13.79 -1.50 8.71
C TYR A 304 14.89 -0.62 8.10
N ASP A 305 15.85 -1.23 7.41
CA ASP A 305 16.91 -0.51 6.69
C ASP A 305 16.41 -0.03 5.32
N ILE A 306 15.68 1.08 5.31
CA ILE A 306 15.10 1.69 4.11
C ILE A 306 16.20 2.25 3.17
N LEU A 307 17.36 2.59 3.70
CA LEU A 307 18.47 3.10 2.90
C LEU A 307 19.18 2.00 2.11
N ALA A 308 19.19 0.76 2.63
CA ALA A 308 19.68 -0.39 1.87
C ALA A 308 18.79 -0.66 0.65
N ASP A 309 17.47 -0.63 0.81
CA ASP A 309 16.54 -0.77 -0.32
C ASP A 309 16.70 0.38 -1.33
N THR A 310 16.86 1.61 -0.84
CA THR A 310 17.13 2.79 -1.68
C THR A 310 18.42 2.62 -2.49
N ALA A 311 19.49 2.16 -1.85
CA ALA A 311 20.78 1.93 -2.52
C ALA A 311 20.66 0.82 -3.57
N ALA A 312 19.93 -0.26 -3.27
CA ALA A 312 19.70 -1.37 -4.20
C ALA A 312 18.96 -0.91 -5.46
N LEU A 313 17.88 -0.13 -5.31
CA LEU A 313 17.12 0.39 -6.45
C LEU A 313 17.93 1.39 -7.27
N LYS A 314 18.70 2.28 -6.64
CA LYS A 314 19.59 3.22 -7.34
C LYS A 314 20.69 2.52 -8.11
N ALA A 315 21.23 1.42 -7.55
CA ALA A 315 22.27 0.63 -8.21
C ALA A 315 21.75 -0.14 -9.44
N ASP A 316 20.50 -0.63 -9.40
CA ASP A 316 19.88 -1.38 -10.49
C ASP A 316 18.43 -0.93 -10.74
N PRO A 317 18.18 0.24 -11.35
CA PRO A 317 16.82 0.69 -11.67
C PRO A 317 16.08 -0.22 -12.64
N ALA A 318 16.79 -0.92 -13.53
CA ALA A 318 16.21 -1.86 -14.48
C ALA A 318 15.72 -3.14 -13.79
N GLY A 319 16.32 -3.47 -12.65
CA GLY A 319 15.95 -4.59 -11.80
C GLY A 319 14.73 -4.35 -10.90
N PHE A 320 13.96 -3.27 -11.08
CA PHE A 320 12.81 -2.91 -10.25
C PHE A 320 11.89 -4.10 -9.93
N GLU A 321 11.47 -4.85 -10.97
CA GLU A 321 10.60 -6.02 -10.80
C GLU A 321 11.32 -7.17 -10.09
N ALA A 322 12.61 -7.38 -10.35
CA ALA A 322 13.39 -8.41 -9.68
C ALA A 322 13.56 -8.11 -8.19
N LEU A 323 13.90 -6.88 -7.83
CA LEU A 323 13.99 -6.41 -6.45
C LEU A 323 12.66 -6.59 -5.70
N ARG A 324 11.56 -6.26 -6.36
CA ARG A 324 10.22 -6.42 -5.80
C ARG A 324 9.80 -7.89 -5.65
N ASN A 325 10.08 -8.73 -6.63
CA ASN A 325 9.68 -10.14 -6.63
C ASN A 325 10.46 -11.00 -5.64
N HIS A 326 11.73 -10.68 -5.42
CA HIS A 326 12.62 -11.41 -4.51
C HIS A 326 12.77 -10.69 -3.15
N TYR A 327 11.91 -9.72 -2.86
CA TYR A 327 11.99 -8.96 -1.62
C TYR A 327 11.80 -9.86 -0.40
N LEU A 328 12.75 -9.82 0.52
CA LEU A 328 12.64 -10.52 1.80
C LEU A 328 11.69 -9.75 2.72
N HIS A 329 10.53 -10.37 3.00
CA HIS A 329 9.50 -9.73 3.83
C HIS A 329 10.05 -9.39 5.21
N ARG A 330 10.16 -8.11 5.52
CA ARG A 330 10.58 -7.62 6.82
C ARG A 330 9.51 -7.82 7.90
N PRO A 331 9.89 -7.85 9.20
CA PRO A 331 8.91 -7.75 10.27
C PRO A 331 8.30 -6.34 10.31
N GLU A 332 7.06 -6.23 10.76
CA GLU A 332 6.48 -4.93 11.08
C GLU A 332 7.07 -4.39 12.39
N TYR A 333 7.12 -3.06 12.53
CA TYR A 333 7.38 -2.43 13.81
C TYR A 333 6.21 -2.67 14.76
N GLN A 334 6.55 -2.97 15.99
CA GLN A 334 5.61 -3.43 16.99
C GLN A 334 5.80 -2.66 18.28
#